data_b0ed22a54a058a38a0f07e696f0d8aa7
#
_entry.id   b0ed22a54a058a38a0f07e696f0d8aa7
#
_cell.length_a   1.000
_cell.length_b   1.000
_cell.length_c   1.000
_cell.angle_alpha   90.00
_cell.angle_beta   90.00
_cell.angle_gamma   90.00
#
_symmetry.space_group_name_H-M   'P 1'
#
loop_
_entity.id
_entity.type
_entity.pdbx_description
1 polymer ?
#
loop_
_entity_poly.entity_id
_entity_poly.type
_entity_poly.pdbx_seq_one_letter_code
_entity_poly.pdbx_strand_id
1 'polypeptide(L)'
;MRKSRVLGLLFLATATMAQQQQSVEITSEPSHHLVLQNEYVRVFNVTVAPKASTLIHRHNYDYLFVTLGDSDVISARVGEKPAGLHLKDGDVRYTPGNFAHAAINNSERPFHNITIELLKPSSNVKTCTESCEMPVPCSAEKAGCPSIFPLISSDQWTVLLIKFPPGSRLEGHERYAPHLFVPVSDLELTQELGSSNRTVRRASGEVAWIPGGGIAHTLVNNTTHSMQFVTVEFKAEKQAQ
;
A
#
# COMPACT_ATOMS: atom_id res chain seq x y z
N MET A 1 -16.75 70.46 -43.71
CA MET A 1 -16.05 69.98 -42.45
C MET A 1 -16.72 68.73 -41.96
N ARG A 2 -16.14 67.54 -42.23
CA ARG A 2 -16.64 66.23 -41.76
C ARG A 2 -15.91 65.84 -40.47
N LYS A 3 -16.65 65.66 -39.35
CA LYS A 3 -16.11 65.19 -38.08
C LYS A 3 -16.15 63.64 -38.06
N SER A 4 -15.03 63.01 -38.17
CA SER A 4 -14.86 61.54 -37.90
C SER A 4 -14.98 61.30 -36.40
N ARG A 5 -15.91 60.41 -36.00
CA ARG A 5 -15.99 59.87 -34.66
C ARG A 5 -15.24 58.53 -34.66
N VAL A 6 -14.17 58.47 -33.90
CA VAL A 6 -13.45 57.22 -33.65
C VAL A 6 -14.16 56.53 -32.45
N LEU A 7 -14.73 55.36 -32.71
CA LEU A 7 -15.38 54.55 -31.70
C LEU A 7 -14.30 53.58 -31.13
N GLY A 8 -13.79 53.87 -29.93
CA GLY A 8 -12.84 53.00 -29.26
C GLY A 8 -13.56 51.76 -28.68
N LEU A 9 -13.24 50.57 -29.19
CA LEU A 9 -13.66 49.30 -28.57
C LEU A 9 -12.76 49.01 -27.34
N LEU A 10 -13.37 49.08 -26.15
CA LEU A 10 -12.73 48.57 -24.93
C LEU A 10 -12.85 47.02 -24.89
N PHE A 11 -11.76 46.33 -25.09
CA PHE A 11 -11.69 44.88 -24.79
C PHE A 11 -11.54 44.69 -23.28
N LEU A 12 -12.61 44.28 -22.61
CA LEU A 12 -12.50 43.74 -21.24
C LEU A 12 -11.91 42.34 -21.34
N ALA A 13 -10.63 42.19 -20.96
CA ALA A 13 -10.02 40.91 -20.72
C ALA A 13 -10.55 40.31 -19.39
N THR A 14 -11.46 39.37 -19.47
CA THR A 14 -11.87 38.58 -18.31
C THR A 14 -10.74 37.63 -17.98
N ALA A 15 -9.93 37.95 -16.97
CA ALA A 15 -8.99 36.99 -16.36
C ALA A 15 -9.81 35.90 -15.63
N THR A 16 -9.97 34.74 -16.24
CA THR A 16 -10.42 33.52 -15.55
C THR A 16 -9.34 33.13 -14.57
N MET A 17 -9.48 33.49 -13.30
CA MET A 17 -8.72 32.94 -12.20
C MET A 17 -9.06 31.45 -12.14
N ALA A 18 -8.17 30.58 -12.65
CA ALA A 18 -8.23 29.18 -12.38
C ALA A 18 -8.10 29.01 -10.86
N GLN A 19 -9.20 28.67 -10.20
CA GLN A 19 -9.24 28.44 -8.76
C GLN A 19 -8.36 27.19 -8.53
N GLN A 20 -7.15 27.40 -8.00
CA GLN A 20 -6.21 26.34 -7.68
C GLN A 20 -6.89 25.49 -6.61
N GLN A 21 -7.30 24.28 -6.98
CA GLN A 21 -8.02 23.37 -6.11
C GLN A 21 -7.10 23.02 -4.93
N GLN A 22 -7.38 23.57 -3.76
CA GLN A 22 -6.54 23.47 -2.57
C GLN A 22 -6.53 22.03 -2.08
N SER A 23 -5.35 21.41 -2.03
CA SER A 23 -5.17 20.09 -1.46
C SER A 23 -4.75 20.17 0.01
N VAL A 24 -5.19 19.21 0.82
CA VAL A 24 -4.71 19.05 2.19
C VAL A 24 -3.53 18.04 2.21
N GLU A 25 -2.75 18.07 3.26
CA GLU A 25 -1.76 17.02 3.51
C GLU A 25 -2.49 15.70 3.84
N ILE A 26 -1.93 14.55 3.44
CA ILE A 26 -2.52 13.25 3.71
C ILE A 26 -2.79 13.03 5.20
N THR A 27 -1.94 13.55 6.08
CA THR A 27 -2.11 13.50 7.54
C THR A 27 -3.30 14.31 8.07
N SER A 28 -3.87 15.19 7.26
CA SER A 28 -5.03 16.01 7.58
C SER A 28 -6.29 15.58 6.84
N GLU A 29 -6.20 14.54 6.01
CA GLU A 29 -7.32 13.98 5.26
C GLU A 29 -8.11 13.02 6.17
N PRO A 30 -9.42 13.26 6.41
CA PRO A 30 -10.19 12.53 7.45
C PRO A 30 -10.32 11.02 7.26
N SER A 31 -10.25 10.52 6.02
CA SER A 31 -10.33 9.09 5.73
C SER A 31 -9.01 8.34 5.99
N HIS A 32 -7.90 9.06 6.21
CA HIS A 32 -6.58 8.52 6.41
C HIS A 32 -6.20 8.54 7.90
N HIS A 33 -6.38 7.42 8.59
CA HIS A 33 -6.04 7.28 10.01
C HIS A 33 -4.61 6.77 10.16
N LEU A 34 -3.70 7.62 10.65
CA LEU A 34 -2.31 7.23 10.93
C LEU A 34 -2.28 6.15 12.02
N VAL A 35 -1.76 4.97 11.68
CA VAL A 35 -1.71 3.80 12.59
C VAL A 35 -0.29 3.39 12.97
N LEU A 36 0.71 3.77 12.16
CA LEU A 36 2.12 3.49 12.44
C LEU A 36 3.01 4.50 11.73
N GLN A 37 4.08 4.93 12.41
CA GLN A 37 5.15 5.72 11.81
C GLN A 37 6.48 5.37 12.44
N ASN A 38 7.51 5.23 11.58
CA ASN A 38 8.91 5.08 11.98
C ASN A 38 9.82 5.75 10.92
N GLU A 39 11.11 5.44 10.93
CA GLU A 39 12.08 5.99 9.97
C GLU A 39 11.92 5.46 8.53
N TYR A 40 11.20 4.36 8.32
CA TYR A 40 11.01 3.72 7.00
C TYR A 40 9.70 4.09 6.35
N VAL A 41 8.62 4.12 7.15
CA VAL A 41 7.25 4.22 6.66
C VAL A 41 6.36 5.12 7.53
N ARG A 42 5.32 5.63 6.88
CA ARG A 42 4.14 6.20 7.52
C ARG A 42 2.93 5.46 6.97
N VAL A 43 2.16 4.82 7.85
CA VAL A 43 1.10 3.88 7.48
C VAL A 43 -0.25 4.41 7.93
N PHE A 44 -1.19 4.43 7.00
CA PHE A 44 -2.56 4.87 7.23
C PHE A 44 -3.53 3.71 6.99
N ASN A 45 -4.48 3.54 7.90
CA ASN A 45 -5.68 2.77 7.66
C ASN A 45 -6.69 3.72 7.01
N VAL A 46 -7.10 3.40 5.79
CA VAL A 46 -7.94 4.27 4.96
C VAL A 46 -9.29 3.61 4.73
N THR A 47 -10.36 4.36 5.01
CA THR A 47 -11.73 3.92 4.74
C THR A 47 -12.53 5.03 4.07
N VAL A 48 -12.96 4.80 2.83
CA VAL A 48 -13.84 5.70 2.11
C VAL A 48 -15.24 5.09 2.05
N ALA A 49 -16.22 5.78 2.64
CA ALA A 49 -17.59 5.29 2.70
C ALA A 49 -18.19 5.03 1.30
N PRO A 50 -19.25 4.20 1.19
CA PRO A 50 -19.97 4.02 -0.08
C PRO A 50 -20.42 5.36 -0.67
N LYS A 51 -20.27 5.53 -1.99
CA LYS A 51 -20.67 6.74 -2.74
C LYS A 51 -20.01 8.04 -2.24
N ALA A 52 -18.91 7.95 -1.50
CA ALA A 52 -18.16 9.09 -0.98
C ALA A 52 -16.80 9.24 -1.66
N SER A 53 -16.13 10.33 -1.37
CA SER A 53 -14.76 10.58 -1.79
C SER A 53 -13.94 11.15 -0.63
N THR A 54 -12.62 10.94 -0.70
CA THR A 54 -11.68 11.70 0.13
C THR A 54 -11.72 13.18 -0.25
N LEU A 55 -11.19 14.04 0.62
CA LEU A 55 -10.75 15.38 0.19
C LEU A 55 -9.62 15.22 -0.83
N ILE A 56 -9.37 16.26 -1.62
CA ILE A 56 -8.16 16.33 -2.42
C ILE A 56 -6.99 16.43 -1.47
N HIS A 57 -6.11 15.43 -1.48
CA HIS A 57 -4.96 15.35 -0.60
C HIS A 57 -3.67 15.07 -1.38
N ARG A 58 -2.55 15.44 -0.78
CA ARG A 58 -1.22 15.35 -1.40
C ARG A 58 -0.44 14.20 -0.82
N HIS A 59 0.16 13.40 -1.71
CA HIS A 59 1.21 12.45 -1.41
C HIS A 59 2.57 13.08 -1.73
N ASN A 60 3.35 13.40 -0.71
CA ASN A 60 4.70 13.96 -0.88
C ASN A 60 5.75 12.86 -1.07
N TYR A 61 5.45 11.64 -0.68
CA TYR A 61 6.31 10.47 -0.79
C TYR A 61 5.72 9.45 -1.76
N ASP A 62 6.59 8.62 -2.31
CA ASP A 62 6.17 7.39 -2.97
C ASP A 62 5.40 6.53 -2.00
N TYR A 63 4.40 5.82 -2.47
CA TYR A 63 3.60 4.99 -1.58
C TYR A 63 3.16 3.68 -2.23
N LEU A 64 2.89 2.72 -1.37
CA LEU A 64 2.16 1.49 -1.67
C LEU A 64 0.76 1.61 -1.07
N PHE A 65 -0.22 0.92 -1.66
CA PHE A 65 -1.42 0.60 -0.92
C PHE A 65 -1.79 -0.87 -1.10
N VAL A 66 -2.32 -1.46 -0.02
CA VAL A 66 -2.82 -2.83 0.02
C VAL A 66 -4.33 -2.77 0.15
N THR A 67 -5.06 -3.33 -0.81
CA THR A 67 -6.53 -3.33 -0.82
C THR A 67 -7.07 -4.41 0.13
N LEU A 68 -8.07 -4.06 0.92
CA LEU A 68 -8.77 -4.97 1.82
C LEU A 68 -10.23 -5.13 1.33
N GLY A 69 -10.50 -6.28 0.74
CA GLY A 69 -11.74 -6.56 0.01
C GLY A 69 -11.76 -5.99 -1.41
N ASP A 70 -12.58 -6.58 -2.28
CA ASP A 70 -12.76 -6.13 -3.68
C ASP A 70 -13.40 -4.73 -3.74
N SER A 71 -12.87 -3.85 -4.59
CA SER A 71 -13.33 -2.47 -4.70
C SER A 71 -13.19 -1.89 -6.10
N ASP A 72 -14.15 -1.03 -6.47
CA ASP A 72 -14.11 -0.21 -7.69
C ASP A 72 -14.02 1.26 -7.27
N VAL A 73 -12.89 1.89 -7.57
CA VAL A 73 -12.61 3.26 -7.17
C VAL A 73 -12.12 4.09 -8.35
N ILE A 74 -12.28 5.39 -8.28
CA ILE A 74 -11.72 6.33 -9.24
C ILE A 74 -10.63 7.13 -8.53
N SER A 75 -9.43 7.14 -9.10
CA SER A 75 -8.37 8.07 -8.73
C SER A 75 -8.47 9.33 -9.59
N ALA A 76 -8.86 10.44 -8.98
CA ALA A 76 -9.00 11.74 -9.63
C ALA A 76 -7.80 12.62 -9.28
N ARG A 77 -6.71 12.51 -10.07
CA ARG A 77 -5.52 13.35 -9.91
C ARG A 77 -5.77 14.76 -10.40
N VAL A 78 -5.26 15.74 -9.68
CA VAL A 78 -5.33 17.14 -10.08
C VAL A 78 -4.58 17.36 -11.39
N GLY A 79 -5.26 17.91 -12.40
CA GLY A 79 -4.67 18.16 -13.71
C GLY A 79 -4.67 16.97 -14.68
N GLU A 80 -5.17 15.80 -14.28
CA GLU A 80 -5.24 14.60 -15.11
C GLU A 80 -6.69 14.12 -15.31
N LYS A 81 -6.90 13.23 -16.29
CA LYS A 81 -8.19 12.56 -16.43
C LYS A 81 -8.35 11.53 -15.31
N PRO A 82 -9.53 11.44 -14.67
CA PRO A 82 -9.80 10.42 -13.67
C PRO A 82 -9.58 9.00 -14.22
N ALA A 83 -8.94 8.14 -13.42
CA ALA A 83 -8.66 6.75 -13.77
C ALA A 83 -9.47 5.80 -12.88
N GLY A 84 -10.23 4.89 -13.51
CA GLY A 84 -10.93 3.81 -12.80
C GLY A 84 -9.96 2.71 -12.42
N LEU A 85 -10.09 2.20 -11.19
CA LEU A 85 -9.31 1.11 -10.65
C LEU A 85 -10.24 -0.02 -10.22
N HIS A 86 -10.06 -1.20 -10.81
CA HIS A 86 -10.68 -2.45 -10.36
C HIS A 86 -9.67 -3.17 -9.46
N LEU A 87 -9.96 -3.26 -8.19
CA LEU A 87 -9.05 -3.76 -7.16
C LEU A 87 -9.62 -5.05 -6.55
N LYS A 88 -8.74 -6.03 -6.38
CA LYS A 88 -9.04 -7.29 -5.70
C LYS A 88 -8.48 -7.27 -4.29
N ASP A 89 -9.08 -8.10 -3.43
CA ASP A 89 -8.58 -8.33 -2.08
C ASP A 89 -7.12 -8.77 -2.10
N GLY A 90 -6.26 -8.03 -1.39
CA GLY A 90 -4.82 -8.25 -1.36
C GLY A 90 -4.03 -7.64 -2.53
N ASP A 91 -4.68 -6.92 -3.47
CA ASP A 91 -3.95 -6.17 -4.51
C ASP A 91 -3.03 -5.14 -3.86
N VAL A 92 -1.79 -5.09 -4.37
CA VAL A 92 -0.81 -4.07 -3.99
C VAL A 92 -0.44 -3.22 -5.18
N ARG A 93 -0.47 -1.90 -4.99
CA ARG A 93 -0.09 -0.94 -6.02
C ARG A 93 0.99 0.01 -5.48
N TYR A 94 2.00 0.25 -6.30
CA TYR A 94 2.99 1.31 -6.08
C TYR A 94 2.61 2.54 -6.89
N THR A 95 2.81 3.72 -6.30
CA THR A 95 2.57 4.99 -6.96
C THR A 95 3.67 5.98 -6.56
N PRO A 96 4.36 6.61 -7.54
CA PRO A 96 5.27 7.71 -7.26
C PRO A 96 4.55 8.89 -6.59
N GLY A 97 5.21 9.54 -5.67
CA GLY A 97 4.69 10.69 -4.93
C GLY A 97 4.64 12.01 -5.73
N ASN A 98 4.57 13.12 -5.00
CA ASN A 98 4.56 14.49 -5.51
C ASN A 98 3.33 14.86 -6.36
N PHE A 99 2.16 14.31 -6.05
CA PHE A 99 0.90 14.67 -6.67
C PHE A 99 -0.23 14.82 -5.64
N ALA A 100 -1.34 15.43 -6.07
CA ALA A 100 -2.57 15.51 -5.29
C ALA A 100 -3.72 14.81 -6.03
N HIS A 101 -4.58 14.12 -5.29
CA HIS A 101 -5.76 13.46 -5.85
C HIS A 101 -6.90 13.35 -4.83
N ALA A 102 -8.06 12.95 -5.32
CA ALA A 102 -9.14 12.38 -4.52
C ALA A 102 -9.37 10.92 -4.92
N ALA A 103 -9.63 10.05 -3.94
CA ALA A 103 -10.12 8.69 -4.16
C ALA A 103 -11.65 8.70 -4.05
N ILE A 104 -12.34 8.28 -5.11
CA ILE A 104 -13.81 8.29 -5.19
C ILE A 104 -14.29 6.84 -5.16
N ASN A 105 -15.05 6.48 -4.15
CA ASN A 105 -15.67 5.18 -4.04
C ASN A 105 -17.07 5.18 -4.65
N ASN A 106 -17.22 4.63 -5.85
CA ASN A 106 -18.51 4.52 -6.53
C ASN A 106 -19.30 3.25 -6.17
N SER A 107 -18.74 2.38 -5.34
CA SER A 107 -19.38 1.12 -4.95
C SER A 107 -20.42 1.30 -3.83
N GLU A 108 -21.20 0.25 -3.57
CA GLU A 108 -22.15 0.17 -2.45
C GLU A 108 -21.47 -0.30 -1.14
N ARG A 109 -20.19 -0.62 -1.18
CA ARG A 109 -19.38 -1.07 -0.04
C ARG A 109 -18.29 -0.06 0.28
N PRO A 110 -17.83 0.04 1.53
CA PRO A 110 -16.65 0.85 1.84
C PRO A 110 -15.44 0.41 1.00
N PHE A 111 -14.66 1.37 0.53
CA PHE A 111 -13.31 1.11 0.04
C PHE A 111 -12.34 1.16 1.21
N HIS A 112 -11.71 0.03 1.50
CA HIS A 112 -10.77 -0.10 2.59
C HIS A 112 -9.39 -0.48 2.05
N ASN A 113 -8.35 0.20 2.52
CA ASN A 113 -6.97 -0.11 2.17
C ASN A 113 -6.00 0.32 3.26
N ILE A 114 -4.80 -0.22 3.21
CA ILE A 114 -3.65 0.24 3.99
C ILE A 114 -2.72 1.01 3.05
N THR A 115 -2.64 2.32 3.23
CA THR A 115 -1.71 3.19 2.50
C THR A 115 -0.41 3.32 3.27
N ILE A 116 0.72 3.10 2.58
CA ILE A 116 2.07 3.00 3.16
C ILE A 116 2.97 3.99 2.42
N GLU A 117 3.20 5.17 2.97
CA GLU A 117 4.21 6.10 2.44
C GLU A 117 5.61 5.59 2.76
N LEU A 118 6.48 5.61 1.76
CA LEU A 118 7.86 5.15 1.81
C LEU A 118 8.75 6.37 2.08
N LEU A 119 9.26 6.50 3.31
CA LEU A 119 9.98 7.70 3.73
C LEU A 119 11.44 7.75 3.27
N LYS A 120 11.99 6.62 2.83
CA LYS A 120 13.33 6.54 2.22
C LYS A 120 13.20 6.50 0.70
N PRO A 121 13.96 7.33 -0.04
CA PRO A 121 13.98 7.28 -1.50
C PRO A 121 14.34 5.90 -2.00
N SER A 122 13.69 5.46 -3.05
CA SER A 122 14.01 4.19 -3.72
C SER A 122 14.12 4.39 -5.23
N SER A 123 14.89 3.51 -5.87
CA SER A 123 15.06 3.46 -7.32
C SER A 123 14.81 2.05 -7.84
N ASN A 124 14.80 1.88 -9.16
CA ASN A 124 14.65 0.58 -9.81
C ASN A 124 13.39 -0.18 -9.37
N VAL A 125 12.28 0.55 -9.14
CA VAL A 125 10.99 -0.07 -8.80
C VAL A 125 10.48 -0.85 -9.99
N LYS A 126 10.22 -2.14 -9.79
CA LYS A 126 9.70 -3.05 -10.81
C LYS A 126 8.61 -3.96 -10.26
N THR A 127 7.60 -4.22 -11.07
CA THR A 127 6.61 -5.26 -10.81
C THR A 127 7.22 -6.62 -11.10
N CYS A 128 7.04 -7.57 -10.18
CA CYS A 128 7.54 -8.93 -10.32
C CYS A 128 6.52 -9.78 -11.07
N THR A 129 6.76 -10.05 -12.34
CA THR A 129 5.93 -10.99 -13.14
C THR A 129 6.55 -12.39 -13.18
N GLU A 130 7.86 -12.49 -13.49
CA GLU A 130 8.59 -13.77 -13.56
C GLU A 130 10.07 -13.63 -13.15
N SER A 131 10.55 -12.42 -12.90
CA SER A 131 11.99 -12.11 -12.81
C SER A 131 12.49 -11.67 -11.45
N CYS A 132 11.69 -11.75 -10.41
CA CYS A 132 12.16 -11.47 -9.06
C CYS A 132 12.59 -12.80 -8.42
N GLU A 133 13.89 -13.09 -8.52
CA GLU A 133 14.47 -14.20 -7.79
C GLU A 133 14.35 -13.94 -6.28
N MET A 134 13.59 -14.79 -5.63
CA MET A 134 13.52 -14.84 -4.17
C MET A 134 13.90 -16.26 -3.75
N PRO A 135 14.76 -16.44 -2.74
CA PRO A 135 14.89 -17.73 -2.11
C PRO A 135 13.55 -18.04 -1.44
N VAL A 136 12.72 -18.84 -2.10
CA VAL A 136 11.46 -19.30 -1.52
C VAL A 136 11.83 -20.41 -0.54
N PRO A 137 11.66 -20.22 0.79
CA PRO A 137 12.05 -21.24 1.78
C PRO A 137 11.18 -22.49 1.70
N CYS A 138 10.21 -22.49 0.80
CA CYS A 138 9.26 -23.57 0.60
C CYS A 138 8.94 -23.67 -0.89
N SER A 139 9.26 -24.78 -1.56
CA SER A 139 8.84 -24.97 -2.94
C SER A 139 7.31 -25.11 -3.01
N ALA A 140 6.67 -24.41 -3.94
CA ALA A 140 5.22 -24.49 -4.15
C ALA A 140 4.71 -25.91 -4.46
N GLU A 141 5.61 -26.83 -4.79
CA GLU A 141 5.33 -28.23 -5.09
C GLU A 141 5.24 -29.12 -3.84
N LYS A 142 5.73 -28.63 -2.67
CA LYS A 142 5.65 -29.38 -1.42
C LYS A 142 4.30 -29.17 -0.76
N ALA A 143 3.51 -30.22 -0.65
CA ALA A 143 2.23 -30.17 0.07
C ALA A 143 2.42 -29.60 1.49
N GLY A 144 1.57 -28.67 1.89
CA GLY A 144 1.65 -28.02 3.19
C GLY A 144 2.57 -26.78 3.25
N CYS A 145 3.07 -26.30 2.11
CA CYS A 145 3.78 -25.03 2.05
C CYS A 145 2.85 -23.85 1.81
N PRO A 146 3.08 -22.67 2.43
CA PRO A 146 2.46 -21.44 2.00
C PRO A 146 2.99 -21.00 0.63
N SER A 147 2.14 -20.32 -0.14
CA SER A 147 2.56 -19.71 -1.40
C SER A 147 3.08 -18.31 -1.13
N ILE A 148 4.26 -17.98 -1.65
CA ILE A 148 4.91 -16.67 -1.53
C ILE A 148 5.06 -16.07 -2.92
N PHE A 149 4.43 -14.92 -3.13
CA PHE A 149 4.44 -14.21 -4.40
C PHE A 149 5.17 -12.88 -4.25
N PRO A 150 6.36 -12.71 -4.84
CA PRO A 150 6.96 -11.39 -4.96
C PRO A 150 6.09 -10.55 -5.91
N LEU A 151 5.65 -9.38 -5.45
CA LEU A 151 4.77 -8.50 -6.22
C LEU A 151 5.53 -7.32 -6.82
N ILE A 152 6.34 -6.64 -6.01
CA ILE A 152 7.06 -5.43 -6.39
C ILE A 152 8.41 -5.45 -5.68
N SER A 153 9.46 -5.02 -6.37
CA SER A 153 10.81 -4.91 -5.79
C SER A 153 11.47 -3.59 -6.21
N SER A 154 12.32 -3.07 -5.33
CA SER A 154 13.18 -1.92 -5.58
C SER A 154 14.59 -2.20 -5.07
N ASP A 155 15.47 -1.22 -5.12
CA ASP A 155 16.79 -1.28 -4.48
C ASP A 155 16.72 -1.25 -2.94
N GLN A 156 15.63 -0.72 -2.33
CA GLN A 156 15.49 -0.50 -0.90
C GLN A 156 14.52 -1.50 -0.22
N TRP A 157 13.54 -2.02 -0.93
CA TRP A 157 12.49 -2.85 -0.35
C TRP A 157 11.93 -3.86 -1.35
N THR A 158 11.25 -4.89 -0.82
CA THR A 158 10.51 -5.89 -1.60
C THR A 158 9.14 -6.12 -0.98
N VAL A 159 8.11 -6.25 -1.80
CA VAL A 159 6.73 -6.55 -1.38
C VAL A 159 6.43 -7.99 -1.72
N LEU A 160 5.98 -8.75 -0.72
CA LEU A 160 5.56 -10.15 -0.85
C LEU A 160 4.10 -10.30 -0.44
N LEU A 161 3.33 -11.05 -1.22
CA LEU A 161 2.04 -11.60 -0.79
C LEU A 161 2.25 -13.05 -0.37
N ILE A 162 1.86 -13.38 0.84
CA ILE A 162 1.96 -14.73 1.42
C ILE A 162 0.55 -15.28 1.63
N LYS A 163 0.29 -16.47 1.07
CA LYS A 163 -0.97 -17.21 1.27
C LYS A 163 -0.69 -18.46 2.08
N PHE A 164 -1.44 -18.62 3.17
CA PHE A 164 -1.34 -19.72 4.11
C PHE A 164 -2.60 -20.59 4.05
N PRO A 165 -2.65 -21.64 3.22
CA PRO A 165 -3.72 -22.64 3.25
C PRO A 165 -3.81 -23.37 4.60
N PRO A 166 -4.94 -24.00 4.91
CA PRO A 166 -5.07 -24.88 6.09
C PRO A 166 -3.96 -25.92 6.15
N GLY A 167 -3.39 -26.12 7.33
CA GLY A 167 -2.30 -27.08 7.57
C GLY A 167 -0.94 -26.70 7.01
N SER A 168 -0.82 -25.51 6.39
CA SER A 168 0.47 -25.07 5.85
C SER A 168 1.43 -24.63 6.94
N ARG A 169 2.74 -24.82 6.64
CA ARG A 169 3.84 -24.59 7.57
C ARG A 169 5.00 -23.90 6.85
N LEU A 170 5.42 -22.74 7.34
CA LEU A 170 6.61 -22.03 6.90
C LEU A 170 7.73 -22.25 7.92
N GLU A 171 8.65 -23.14 7.59
CA GLU A 171 9.70 -23.58 8.50
C GLU A 171 10.90 -22.63 8.51
N GLY A 172 11.47 -22.47 9.70
CA GLY A 172 12.84 -22.03 9.92
C GLY A 172 13.29 -20.76 9.20
N HIS A 173 12.36 -19.83 8.98
CA HIS A 173 12.74 -18.58 8.35
C HIS A 173 13.28 -17.60 9.38
N GLU A 174 14.47 -17.10 9.10
CA GLU A 174 15.07 -15.99 9.82
C GLU A 174 14.80 -14.70 9.03
N ARG A 175 14.21 -13.72 9.67
CA ARG A 175 14.01 -12.40 9.06
C ARG A 175 15.01 -11.42 9.66
N TYR A 176 16.12 -11.25 8.95
CA TYR A 176 17.15 -10.29 9.35
C TYR A 176 16.77 -8.86 9.02
N ALA A 177 15.95 -8.66 7.99
CA ALA A 177 15.52 -7.36 7.54
C ALA A 177 14.28 -6.88 8.31
N PRO A 178 14.22 -5.59 8.70
CA PRO A 178 13.01 -5.00 9.24
C PRO A 178 11.91 -5.02 8.18
N HIS A 179 10.65 -5.23 8.62
CA HIS A 179 9.54 -5.29 7.68
C HIS A 179 8.22 -4.83 8.30
N LEU A 180 7.38 -4.28 7.44
CA LEU A 180 5.98 -4.04 7.73
C LEU A 180 5.17 -5.30 7.41
N PHE A 181 4.30 -5.69 8.34
CA PHE A 181 3.38 -6.81 8.21
C PHE A 181 1.95 -6.28 8.09
N VAL A 182 1.24 -6.67 7.04
CA VAL A 182 -0.11 -6.19 6.72
C VAL A 182 -1.03 -7.40 6.52
N PRO A 183 -1.84 -7.78 7.52
CA PRO A 183 -2.88 -8.78 7.36
C PRO A 183 -3.89 -8.36 6.31
N VAL A 184 -4.16 -9.19 5.30
CA VAL A 184 -5.22 -8.99 4.32
C VAL A 184 -6.50 -9.68 4.80
N SER A 185 -6.39 -10.88 5.35
CA SER A 185 -7.48 -11.56 6.06
C SER A 185 -7.23 -11.55 7.56
N ASP A 186 -8.22 -11.92 8.35
CA ASP A 186 -7.99 -12.26 9.75
C ASP A 186 -7.01 -13.41 9.85
N LEU A 187 -6.08 -13.31 10.78
CA LEU A 187 -5.00 -14.26 10.99
C LEU A 187 -5.12 -14.93 12.36
N GLU A 188 -4.93 -16.24 12.37
CA GLU A 188 -4.67 -17.05 13.56
C GLU A 188 -3.58 -18.05 13.25
N LEU A 189 -2.32 -17.66 13.48
CA LEU A 189 -1.13 -18.48 13.20
C LEU A 189 -0.50 -18.96 14.50
N THR A 190 -0.05 -20.20 14.52
CA THR A 190 0.83 -20.67 15.58
C THR A 190 2.27 -20.32 15.20
N GLN A 191 2.94 -19.57 16.07
CA GLN A 191 4.36 -19.32 15.98
C GLN A 191 5.11 -20.26 16.91
N GLU A 192 5.99 -21.06 16.35
CA GLU A 192 6.86 -21.99 17.09
C GLU A 192 8.26 -21.38 17.23
N LEU A 193 8.75 -21.30 18.46
CA LEU A 193 10.03 -20.71 18.85
C LEU A 193 10.80 -21.75 19.70
N GLY A 194 11.59 -22.61 19.06
CA GLY A 194 12.23 -23.74 19.72
C GLY A 194 11.19 -24.65 20.39
N SER A 195 11.21 -24.76 21.72
CA SER A 195 10.27 -25.57 22.50
C SER A 195 8.98 -24.84 22.91
N SER A 196 8.82 -23.55 22.57
CA SER A 196 7.65 -22.75 22.95
C SER A 196 6.80 -22.42 21.74
N ASN A 197 5.48 -22.42 21.94
CA ASN A 197 4.51 -22.08 20.91
C ASN A 197 3.64 -20.92 21.43
N ARG A 198 3.33 -19.98 20.54
CA ARG A 198 2.34 -18.95 20.82
C ARG A 198 1.38 -18.76 19.63
N THR A 199 0.14 -18.44 19.92
CA THR A 199 -0.83 -18.04 18.89
C THR A 199 -0.70 -16.55 18.62
N VAL A 200 -0.51 -16.22 17.34
CA VAL A 200 -0.52 -14.84 16.84
C VAL A 200 -1.87 -14.60 16.16
N ARG A 201 -2.66 -13.68 16.71
CA ARG A 201 -3.94 -13.23 16.12
C ARG A 201 -3.80 -11.80 15.66
N ARG A 202 -4.33 -11.51 14.47
CA ARG A 202 -4.41 -10.17 13.89
C ARG A 202 -5.67 -10.06 13.05
N ALA A 203 -6.40 -8.98 13.21
CA ALA A 203 -7.51 -8.67 12.32
C ALA A 203 -6.99 -8.17 10.96
N SER A 204 -7.80 -8.32 9.91
CA SER A 204 -7.54 -7.70 8.61
C SER A 204 -7.25 -6.20 8.79
N GLY A 205 -6.16 -5.71 8.20
CA GLY A 205 -5.70 -4.33 8.31
C GLY A 205 -5.01 -3.95 9.63
N GLU A 206 -4.88 -4.85 10.60
CA GLU A 206 -4.12 -4.62 11.85
C GLU A 206 -2.61 -4.76 11.60
N VAL A 207 -2.00 -3.69 11.12
CA VAL A 207 -0.58 -3.68 10.74
C VAL A 207 0.35 -3.83 11.93
N ALA A 208 1.54 -4.38 11.68
CA ALA A 208 2.60 -4.46 12.67
C ALA A 208 3.97 -4.20 12.04
N TRP A 209 4.84 -3.52 12.77
CA TRP A 209 6.25 -3.40 12.43
C TRP A 209 7.03 -4.50 13.13
N ILE A 210 7.82 -5.24 12.37
CA ILE A 210 8.71 -6.28 12.88
C ILE A 210 10.14 -5.77 12.68
N PRO A 211 10.88 -5.49 13.74
CA PRO A 211 12.27 -5.06 13.64
C PRO A 211 13.13 -6.21 13.09
N GLY A 212 14.22 -5.85 12.42
CA GLY A 212 15.20 -6.83 11.95
C GLY A 212 15.91 -7.55 13.11
N GLY A 213 16.66 -8.62 12.79
CA GLY A 213 17.41 -9.40 13.76
C GLY A 213 16.58 -10.42 14.54
N GLY A 214 15.42 -10.80 14.00
CA GLY A 214 14.52 -11.76 14.63
C GLY A 214 15.10 -13.17 14.76
N ILE A 215 14.63 -13.91 15.77
CA ILE A 215 14.97 -15.33 15.98
C ILE A 215 14.24 -16.16 14.92
N ALA A 216 14.94 -17.18 14.39
CA ALA A 216 14.32 -18.17 13.51
C ALA A 216 13.07 -18.78 14.16
N HIS A 217 11.98 -18.80 13.44
CA HIS A 217 10.71 -19.33 13.91
C HIS A 217 9.93 -20.01 12.79
N THR A 218 9.00 -20.84 13.16
CA THR A 218 8.08 -21.48 12.24
C THR A 218 6.70 -20.88 12.41
N LEU A 219 6.00 -20.64 11.30
CA LEU A 219 4.58 -20.24 11.29
C LEU A 219 3.74 -21.39 10.78
N VAL A 220 2.64 -21.68 11.46
CA VAL A 220 1.73 -22.79 11.12
C VAL A 220 0.29 -22.28 11.11
N ASN A 221 -0.44 -22.62 10.04
CA ASN A 221 -1.89 -22.46 9.98
C ASN A 221 -2.57 -23.73 10.46
N ASN A 222 -2.96 -23.78 11.73
CA ASN A 222 -3.69 -24.89 12.33
C ASN A 222 -5.23 -24.76 12.21
N THR A 223 -5.71 -23.76 11.46
CA THR A 223 -7.15 -23.53 11.26
C THR A 223 -7.66 -24.25 10.01
N THR A 224 -8.97 -24.17 9.77
CA THR A 224 -9.65 -24.78 8.61
C THR A 224 -9.81 -23.83 7.42
N HIS A 225 -9.35 -22.58 7.52
CA HIS A 225 -9.48 -21.58 6.48
C HIS A 225 -8.12 -21.05 6.03
N SER A 226 -8.08 -20.58 4.79
CA SER A 226 -6.90 -19.93 4.23
C SER A 226 -6.75 -18.52 4.79
N MET A 227 -5.51 -18.10 4.99
CA MET A 227 -5.16 -16.76 5.43
C MET A 227 -4.21 -16.12 4.43
N GLN A 228 -4.17 -14.79 4.39
CA GLN A 228 -3.23 -14.06 3.56
C GLN A 228 -2.78 -12.76 4.22
N PHE A 229 -1.53 -12.41 3.96
CA PHE A 229 -0.93 -11.14 4.40
C PHE A 229 0.13 -10.66 3.41
N VAL A 230 0.40 -9.38 3.45
CA VAL A 230 1.48 -8.72 2.70
C VAL A 230 2.61 -8.37 3.64
N THR A 231 3.85 -8.52 3.19
CA THR A 231 5.03 -7.94 3.87
C THR A 231 5.70 -6.93 2.94
N VAL A 232 6.18 -5.83 3.53
CA VAL A 232 7.13 -4.91 2.88
C VAL A 232 8.44 -5.05 3.62
N GLU A 233 9.40 -5.73 3.01
CA GLU A 233 10.70 -6.03 3.61
C GLU A 233 11.73 -4.98 3.17
N PHE A 234 12.37 -4.32 4.13
CA PHE A 234 13.37 -3.29 3.87
C PHE A 234 14.76 -3.91 3.88
N LYS A 235 15.52 -3.66 2.82
CA LYS A 235 16.88 -4.15 2.71
C LYS A 235 17.77 -3.44 3.74
N ALA A 236 18.67 -4.18 4.38
CA ALA A 236 19.68 -3.58 5.24
C ALA A 236 20.51 -2.58 4.43
N GLU A 237 20.76 -1.40 4.99
CA GLU A 237 21.69 -0.46 4.36
C GLU A 237 23.04 -1.17 4.18
N LYS A 238 23.53 -1.23 2.94
CA LYS A 238 24.90 -1.68 2.70
C LYS A 238 25.79 -0.71 3.46
N GLN A 239 26.44 -1.20 4.52
CA GLN A 239 27.51 -0.40 5.14
C GLN A 239 28.52 -0.05 4.05
N ALA A 240 28.69 1.24 3.82
CA ALA A 240 29.74 1.71 2.92
C ALA A 240 31.09 1.21 3.50
N GLN A 241 31.75 0.31 2.76
CA GLN A 241 33.10 -0.12 3.06
C GLN A 241 34.09 0.98 2.69
#